data_e7b4801eee8ae9e60fd62af4bfae4d39
#
_entry.id   e7b4801eee8ae9e60fd62af4bfae4d39
#
_cell.length_a   1.000
_cell.length_b   1.000
_cell.length_c   1.000
_cell.angle_alpha   90.00
_cell.angle_beta   90.00
_cell.angle_gamma   90.00
#
_symmetry.space_group_name_H-M   'P 1'
#
loop_
_entity.id
_entity.type
_entity.pdbx_description
1 polymer ?
#
loop_
_entity_poly.entity_id
_entity_poly.type
_entity_poly.pdbx_seq_one_letter_code
_entity_poly.pdbx_strand_id
1 'polypeptide(L)'
;MTDETEIWARVRAIYDGFLAGDTDGVDALLQRDVTIWDSAEFSLTRGLGPLRDLRRRRPHDPGAPAVTKLDARDPVIDVWGDTALVRHVLIVELSDGTRETVRNTSVWRRAEGAWLAVHNHEDIAGGGGLP
;
A
#
# COMPACT_ATOMS: atom_id res chain seq x y z
N MET A 1 15.37 6.41 16.49
CA MET A 1 14.07 6.02 15.87
C MET A 1 13.89 4.52 16.03
N THR A 2 12.74 4.09 16.51
CA THR A 2 12.44 2.66 16.62
C THR A 2 12.14 2.05 15.24
N ASP A 3 12.24 0.72 15.16
CA ASP A 3 11.89 0.02 13.92
C ASP A 3 10.41 0.28 13.55
N GLU A 4 9.51 0.24 14.51
CA GLU A 4 8.08 0.51 14.29
C GLU A 4 7.85 1.91 13.72
N THR A 5 8.53 2.91 14.26
CA THR A 5 8.44 4.29 13.80
C THR A 5 8.95 4.43 12.36
N GLU A 6 10.07 3.79 12.06
CA GLU A 6 10.64 3.81 10.71
C GLU A 6 9.73 3.15 9.70
N ILE A 7 9.22 1.95 10.04
CA ILE A 7 8.31 1.20 9.15
C ILE A 7 7.04 2.01 8.90
N TRP A 8 6.45 2.59 9.95
CA TRP A 8 5.24 3.40 9.80
C TRP A 8 5.47 4.64 8.93
N ALA A 9 6.62 5.29 9.06
CA ALA A 9 6.99 6.41 8.20
C ALA A 9 7.08 5.98 6.73
N ARG A 10 7.60 4.78 6.46
CA ARG A 10 7.68 4.22 5.10
C ARG A 10 6.31 3.86 4.54
N VAL A 11 5.42 3.31 5.35
CA VAL A 11 4.03 3.08 4.94
C VAL A 11 3.38 4.38 4.49
N ARG A 12 3.50 5.43 5.28
CA ARG A 12 2.95 6.75 4.92
C ARG A 12 3.61 7.33 3.68
N ALA A 13 4.91 7.11 3.51
CA ALA A 13 5.64 7.59 2.34
C ALA A 13 5.14 6.93 1.04
N ILE A 14 4.70 5.68 1.09
CA ILE A 14 4.08 5.02 -0.07
C ILE A 14 2.83 5.78 -0.50
N TYR A 15 1.96 6.14 0.44
CA TYR A 15 0.72 6.86 0.12
C TYR A 15 0.99 8.29 -0.34
N ASP A 16 1.96 8.97 0.28
CA ASP A 16 2.36 10.30 -0.15
C ASP A 16 2.91 10.27 -1.58
N GLY A 17 3.69 9.26 -1.92
CA GLY A 17 4.21 9.05 -3.26
C GLY A 17 3.09 8.80 -4.28
N PHE A 18 2.08 8.04 -3.90
CA PHE A 18 0.90 7.82 -4.74
C PHE A 18 0.20 9.13 -5.07
N LEU A 19 -0.07 9.96 -4.08
CA LEU A 19 -0.73 11.24 -4.28
C LEU A 19 0.09 12.21 -5.12
N ALA A 20 1.41 12.14 -5.00
CA ALA A 20 2.32 12.98 -5.76
C ALA A 20 2.60 12.45 -7.18
N GLY A 21 2.15 11.24 -7.51
CA GLY A 21 2.48 10.60 -8.78
C GLY A 21 3.95 10.16 -8.86
N ASP A 22 4.63 10.02 -7.73
CA ASP A 22 6.03 9.61 -7.65
C ASP A 22 6.15 8.10 -7.58
N THR A 23 5.95 7.43 -8.71
CA THR A 23 6.01 5.96 -8.76
C THR A 23 7.40 5.42 -8.47
N ASP A 24 8.46 6.12 -8.87
CA ASP A 24 9.83 5.70 -8.55
C ASP A 24 10.10 5.77 -7.04
N GLY A 25 9.62 6.81 -6.38
CA GLY A 25 9.73 6.93 -4.93
C GLY A 25 8.97 5.83 -4.19
N VAL A 26 7.79 5.46 -4.67
CA VAL A 26 7.02 4.33 -4.13
C VAL A 26 7.79 3.03 -4.32
N ASP A 27 8.27 2.77 -5.53
CA ASP A 27 8.97 1.52 -5.86
C ASP A 27 10.27 1.35 -5.05
N ALA A 28 10.91 2.46 -4.68
CA ALA A 28 12.10 2.42 -3.83
C ALA A 28 11.84 1.90 -2.41
N LEU A 29 10.58 1.87 -1.97
CA LEU A 29 10.17 1.35 -0.67
C LEU A 29 9.76 -0.13 -0.74
N LEU A 30 9.73 -0.71 -1.93
CA LEU A 30 9.34 -2.08 -2.18
C LEU A 30 10.55 -2.94 -2.54
N GLN A 31 10.56 -4.18 -2.08
CA GLN A 31 11.56 -5.13 -2.53
C GLN A 31 11.31 -5.48 -4.00
N ARG A 32 12.40 -5.77 -4.74
CA ARG A 32 12.30 -6.10 -6.17
C ARG A 32 11.30 -7.23 -6.47
N ASP A 33 11.24 -8.24 -5.59
CA ASP A 33 10.38 -9.42 -5.74
C ASP A 33 9.08 -9.29 -4.92
N VAL A 34 8.66 -8.08 -4.59
CA VAL A 34 7.45 -7.82 -3.82
C VAL A 34 6.24 -8.51 -4.44
N THR A 35 5.38 -9.07 -3.60
CA THR A 35 4.12 -9.65 -4.05
C THR A 35 2.95 -8.82 -3.53
N ILE A 36 1.93 -8.65 -4.36
CA ILE A 36 0.80 -7.79 -4.04
C ILE A 36 -0.51 -8.46 -4.43
N TRP A 37 -1.41 -8.60 -3.45
CA TRP A 37 -2.82 -8.80 -3.69
C TRP A 37 -3.50 -7.44 -3.73
N ASP A 38 -3.81 -6.99 -4.94
CA ASP A 38 -4.53 -5.73 -5.14
C ASP A 38 -6.03 -6.03 -5.13
N SER A 39 -6.82 -5.17 -4.46
CA SER A 39 -8.26 -5.37 -4.34
C SER A 39 -9.00 -5.36 -5.68
N ALA A 40 -8.41 -4.75 -6.71
CA ALA A 40 -8.98 -4.67 -8.05
C ALA A 40 -8.50 -5.76 -9.00
N GLU A 41 -7.56 -6.62 -8.57
CA GLU A 41 -6.96 -7.64 -9.42
C GLU A 41 -7.13 -9.03 -8.81
N PHE A 42 -7.55 -9.98 -9.63
CA PHE A 42 -7.69 -11.36 -9.18
C PHE A 42 -6.33 -12.03 -8.96
N SER A 43 -5.38 -11.79 -9.85
CA SER A 43 -4.09 -12.46 -9.82
C SER A 43 -3.09 -11.77 -8.93
N LEU A 44 -2.23 -12.57 -8.27
CA LEU A 44 -1.12 -12.04 -7.49
C LEU A 44 -0.11 -11.35 -8.42
N THR A 45 0.18 -10.08 -8.14
CA THR A 45 1.25 -9.36 -8.82
C THR A 45 2.59 -9.76 -8.19
N ARG A 46 3.53 -10.22 -9.02
CA ARG A 46 4.83 -10.73 -8.57
C ARG A 46 5.96 -9.86 -9.09
N GLY A 47 6.49 -9.01 -8.24
CA GLY A 47 7.66 -8.19 -8.54
C GLY A 47 7.35 -6.81 -9.13
N LEU A 48 8.36 -5.96 -9.15
CA LEU A 48 8.24 -4.58 -9.62
C LEU A 48 7.96 -4.47 -11.13
N GLY A 49 8.51 -5.36 -11.94
CA GLY A 49 8.27 -5.37 -13.39
C GLY A 49 6.78 -5.52 -13.71
N PRO A 50 6.14 -6.62 -13.28
CA PRO A 50 4.69 -6.80 -13.45
C PRO A 50 3.85 -5.70 -12.80
N LEU A 51 4.29 -5.15 -11.66
CA LEU A 51 3.57 -4.03 -11.02
C LEU A 51 3.56 -2.78 -11.91
N ARG A 52 4.71 -2.47 -12.52
CA ARG A 52 4.81 -1.34 -13.46
C ARG A 52 3.96 -1.57 -14.69
N ASP A 53 3.93 -2.81 -15.22
CA ASP A 53 3.06 -3.16 -16.34
C ASP A 53 1.59 -3.01 -16.00
N LEU A 54 1.18 -3.43 -14.79
CA LEU A 54 -0.18 -3.28 -14.30
C LEU A 54 -0.59 -1.81 -14.26
N ARG A 55 0.27 -0.94 -13.74
CA ARG A 55 0.01 0.51 -13.69
C ARG A 55 -0.21 1.09 -15.09
N ARG A 56 0.59 0.67 -16.06
CA ARG A 56 0.47 1.16 -17.44
C ARG A 56 -0.82 0.70 -18.13
N ARG A 57 -1.32 -0.49 -17.76
CA ARG A 57 -2.52 -1.08 -18.37
C ARG A 57 -3.82 -0.58 -17.74
N ARG A 58 -3.76 0.02 -16.56
CA ARG A 58 -4.98 0.53 -15.90
C ARG A 58 -5.60 1.63 -16.72
N PRO A 59 -6.93 1.54 -16.98
CA PRO A 59 -7.61 2.59 -17.74
C PRO A 59 -7.51 3.91 -17.00
N HIS A 60 -7.26 4.98 -17.76
CA HIS A 60 -7.40 6.33 -17.25
C HIS A 60 -8.76 6.86 -17.69
N ASP A 61 -9.67 6.98 -16.75
CA ASP A 61 -11.00 7.53 -16.99
C ASP A 61 -11.06 8.94 -16.40
N PRO A 62 -11.00 10.00 -17.23
CA PRO A 62 -11.04 11.37 -16.73
C PRO A 62 -12.38 11.75 -16.09
N GLY A 63 -13.44 10.98 -16.35
CA GLY A 63 -14.73 11.16 -15.69
C GLY A 63 -14.84 10.49 -14.33
N ALA A 64 -13.91 9.62 -13.96
CA ALA A 64 -13.92 8.96 -12.66
C ALA A 64 -13.46 9.90 -11.55
N PRO A 65 -14.02 9.77 -10.33
CA PRO A 65 -13.55 10.57 -9.21
C PRO A 65 -12.06 10.31 -8.93
N ALA A 66 -11.32 11.38 -8.69
CA ALA A 66 -9.90 11.28 -8.33
C ALA A 66 -9.74 11.06 -6.85
N VAL A 67 -8.66 10.39 -6.46
CA VAL A 67 -8.25 10.27 -5.06
C VAL A 67 -7.68 11.62 -4.62
N THR A 68 -8.27 12.22 -3.58
CA THR A 68 -7.85 13.51 -3.06
C THR A 68 -7.10 13.40 -1.74
N LYS A 69 -7.31 12.30 -0.99
CA LYS A 69 -6.64 12.09 0.29
C LYS A 69 -6.48 10.60 0.56
N LEU A 70 -5.32 10.25 1.10
CA LEU A 70 -5.02 8.91 1.63
C LEU A 70 -4.57 9.08 3.08
N ASP A 71 -5.36 8.55 4.02
CA ASP A 71 -5.12 8.70 5.44
C ASP A 71 -4.92 7.32 6.08
N ALA A 72 -3.67 6.96 6.35
CA ALA A 72 -3.32 5.70 6.99
C ALA A 72 -3.44 5.85 8.51
N ARG A 73 -4.16 4.92 9.13
CA ARG A 73 -4.53 4.95 10.54
C ARG A 73 -4.37 3.62 11.24
N ASP A 74 -4.33 3.67 12.55
CA ASP A 74 -4.47 2.56 13.47
C ASP A 74 -3.46 1.44 13.21
N PRO A 75 -2.15 1.77 13.10
CA PRO A 75 -1.16 0.76 12.82
C PRO A 75 -1.00 -0.21 13.99
N VAL A 76 -0.92 -1.51 13.67
CA VAL A 76 -0.46 -2.55 14.57
C VAL A 76 0.76 -3.17 13.92
N ILE A 77 1.92 -2.98 14.52
CA ILE A 77 3.20 -3.38 13.95
C ILE A 77 3.89 -4.32 14.92
N ASP A 78 4.18 -5.53 14.45
CA ASP A 78 5.01 -6.50 15.18
C ASP A 78 6.34 -6.66 14.45
N VAL A 79 7.44 -6.61 15.19
CA VAL A 79 8.78 -6.75 14.64
C VAL A 79 9.45 -7.98 15.24
N TRP A 80 9.94 -8.86 14.37
CA TRP A 80 10.68 -10.07 14.75
C TRP A 80 12.03 -10.07 14.03
N GLY A 81 13.06 -9.57 14.69
CA GLY A 81 14.37 -9.44 14.05
C GLY A 81 14.32 -8.54 12.83
N ASP A 82 14.61 -9.11 11.66
CA ASP A 82 14.62 -8.38 10.39
C ASP A 82 13.31 -8.52 9.60
N THR A 83 12.26 -9.00 10.24
CA THR A 83 10.92 -9.15 9.62
C THR A 83 9.88 -8.43 10.46
N ALA A 84 8.94 -7.77 9.80
CA ALA A 84 7.84 -7.11 10.48
C ALA A 84 6.52 -7.37 9.75
N LEU A 85 5.44 -7.40 10.54
CA LEU A 85 4.07 -7.51 10.07
C LEU A 85 3.35 -6.22 10.43
N VAL A 86 2.74 -5.58 9.45
CA VAL A 86 2.01 -4.32 9.63
C VAL A 86 0.55 -4.52 9.24
N ARG A 87 -0.34 -4.12 10.13
CA ARG A 87 -1.77 -4.05 9.84
C ARG A 87 -2.20 -2.62 10.06
N HIS A 88 -2.95 -2.08 9.12
CA HIS A 88 -3.48 -0.72 9.27
C HIS A 88 -4.74 -0.54 8.44
N VAL A 89 -5.40 0.58 8.66
CA VAL A 89 -6.57 1.01 7.91
C VAL A 89 -6.19 2.23 7.08
N LEU A 90 -6.66 2.26 5.85
CA LEU A 90 -6.49 3.41 4.95
C LEU A 90 -7.87 3.98 4.65
N ILE A 91 -8.05 5.27 4.92
CA ILE A 91 -9.23 6.00 4.48
C ILE A 91 -8.90 6.71 3.19
N VAL A 92 -9.64 6.39 2.14
CA VAL A 92 -9.50 7.00 0.82
C VAL A 92 -10.62 8.01 0.63
N GLU A 93 -10.28 9.25 0.36
CA GLU A 93 -11.26 10.29 0.00
C GLU A 93 -11.20 10.56 -1.49
N LEU A 94 -12.36 10.63 -2.13
CA LEU A 94 -12.50 10.87 -3.55
C LEU A 94 -13.06 12.28 -3.80
N SER A 95 -12.81 12.78 -5.01
CA SER A 95 -13.18 14.15 -5.39
C SER A 95 -14.70 14.40 -5.41
N ASP A 96 -15.51 13.35 -5.47
CA ASP A 96 -16.97 13.44 -5.38
C ASP A 96 -17.49 13.44 -3.94
N GLY A 97 -16.61 13.45 -2.94
CA GLY A 97 -16.97 13.42 -1.53
C GLY A 97 -17.17 12.03 -0.94
N THR A 98 -17.08 10.98 -1.73
CA THR A 98 -17.19 9.61 -1.22
C THR A 98 -15.90 9.19 -0.51
N ARG A 99 -16.03 8.24 0.40
CA ARG A 99 -14.92 7.68 1.18
C ARG A 99 -14.97 6.16 1.11
N GLU A 100 -13.79 5.56 1.00
CA GLU A 100 -13.62 4.11 1.09
C GLU A 100 -12.73 3.80 2.28
N THR A 101 -13.02 2.69 2.95
CA THR A 101 -12.16 2.13 4.00
C THR A 101 -11.47 0.89 3.46
N VAL A 102 -10.15 0.92 3.46
CA VAL A 102 -9.31 -0.19 2.99
C VAL A 102 -8.62 -0.81 4.20
N ARG A 103 -8.65 -2.13 4.29
CA ARG A 103 -7.83 -2.86 5.27
C ARG A 103 -6.58 -3.35 4.59
N ASN A 104 -5.45 -3.19 5.26
CA ASN A 104 -4.16 -3.48 4.67
C ASN A 104 -3.31 -4.33 5.61
N THR A 105 -2.68 -5.35 5.05
CA THR A 105 -1.66 -6.16 5.73
C THR A 105 -0.42 -6.18 4.86
N SER A 106 0.72 -5.83 5.43
CA SER A 106 1.99 -5.86 4.72
C SER A 106 3.07 -6.54 5.55
N VAL A 107 3.98 -7.18 4.84
CA VAL A 107 5.17 -7.80 5.44
C VAL A 107 6.38 -7.02 4.96
N TRP A 108 7.24 -6.69 5.91
CA TRP A 108 8.46 -5.90 5.68
C TRP A 108 9.68 -6.70 6.11
N ARG A 109 10.79 -6.50 5.41
CA ARG A 109 12.07 -7.09 5.78
C ARG A 109 13.15 -6.02 5.73
N ARG A 110 14.04 -6.08 6.73
CA ARG A 110 15.22 -5.23 6.73
C ARG A 110 16.34 -5.94 5.99
N ALA A 111 16.84 -5.29 4.95
CA ALA A 111 17.99 -5.74 4.16
C ALA A 111 18.89 -4.55 3.89
N GLU A 112 20.19 -4.71 4.11
CA GLU A 112 21.18 -3.65 3.85
C GLU A 112 20.85 -2.34 4.58
N GLY A 113 20.34 -2.47 5.81
CA GLY A 113 20.03 -1.31 6.66
C GLY A 113 18.70 -0.62 6.37
N ALA A 114 17.90 -1.11 5.44
CA ALA A 114 16.62 -0.48 5.09
C ALA A 114 15.46 -1.48 5.18
N TRP A 115 14.34 -1.01 5.70
CA TRP A 115 13.08 -1.76 5.69
C TRP A 115 12.39 -1.60 4.34
N LEU A 116 12.12 -2.73 3.66
CA LEU A 116 11.41 -2.77 2.39
C LEU A 116 10.19 -3.67 2.49
N ALA A 117 9.10 -3.29 1.85
CA ALA A 117 7.90 -4.12 1.79
C ALA A 117 8.15 -5.32 0.86
N VAL A 118 7.85 -6.53 1.35
CA VAL A 118 7.99 -7.76 0.58
C VAL A 118 6.64 -8.36 0.18
N HIS A 119 5.58 -7.97 0.86
CA HIS A 119 4.22 -8.38 0.52
C HIS A 119 3.22 -7.32 0.98
N ASN A 120 2.18 -7.14 0.19
CA ASN A 120 1.07 -6.27 0.53
C ASN A 120 -0.26 -6.91 0.09
N HIS A 121 -1.22 -6.90 1.00
CA HIS A 121 -2.58 -7.37 0.71
C HIS A 121 -3.57 -6.33 1.21
N GLU A 122 -4.47 -5.92 0.35
CA GLU A 122 -5.52 -4.98 0.72
C GLU A 122 -6.89 -5.48 0.30
N ASP A 123 -7.91 -5.14 1.09
CA ASP A 123 -9.30 -5.32 0.71
C ASP A 123 -10.11 -4.08 1.09
N ILE A 124 -11.21 -3.91 0.39
CA ILE A 124 -12.13 -2.82 0.70
C ILE A 124 -13.15 -3.33 1.71
N ALA A 125 -13.23 -2.66 2.86
CA ALA A 125 -14.25 -2.96 3.86
C ALA A 125 -15.57 -2.34 3.38
N GLY A 126 -16.39 -3.15 2.75
CA GLY A 126 -17.67 -2.71 2.20
C GLY A 126 -18.81 -2.86 3.19
N GLY A 127 -19.98 -2.32 2.82
CA GLY A 127 -21.19 -2.36 3.62
C GLY A 127 -21.82 -3.75 3.76
N GLY A 128 -21.23 -4.78 3.15
CA GLY A 128 -21.66 -6.16 3.27
C GLY A 128 -20.78 -7.00 4.18
N GLY A 129 -20.17 -6.39 5.16
CA GLY A 129 -19.21 -7.04 6.04
C GLY A 129 -19.66 -8.37 6.62
N LEU A 130 -18.73 -9.09 7.21
CA LEU A 130 -18.99 -10.41 7.80
C LEU A 130 -20.07 -10.31 8.88
N PRO A 131 -20.92 -11.35 8.98
CA PRO A 131 -21.93 -11.40 10.03
C PRO A 131 -21.31 -11.48 11.43
#